data_e682b00fd804e9b5187828c1624f1d9d
#
_entry.id   e682b00fd804e9b5187828c1624f1d9d
#
_cell.length_a   1.000
_cell.length_b   1.000
_cell.length_c   1.000
_cell.angle_alpha   90.00
_cell.angle_beta   90.00
_cell.angle_gamma   90.00
#
_symmetry.space_group_name_H-M   'P 1'
#
loop_
_entity.id
_entity.type
_entity.pdbx_description
1 polymer ?
#
loop_
_entity_poly.entity_id
_entity_poly.type
_entity_poly.pdbx_seq_one_letter_code
_entity_poly.pdbx_strand_id
1 'polypeptide(L)'
;SKVLNTLVAIDLAIEYLEFERIYFAIFADKRGRLYCMGTTITYQTDQKIKSLITFANSEPLNEVGKYWLYVHASNTWGNDKVSYGERYKFTEDKLDEFISYADAPLDNKGWNFADKPMEFLNTCMHLKRLKKEGLGYSCNLPVSMDATCSGLQVLSILMRDENTARKVNVLPSTEPQDIYSAVAEKVKAEVERKA
;
A
#
# COMPACT_ATOMS: atom_id res chain seq x y z
N SER A 1 -12.20 15.59 17.80
CA SER A 1 -12.45 15.76 16.35
C SER A 1 -11.28 15.14 15.58
N LYS A 2 -11.49 14.72 14.32
CA LYS A 2 -10.42 14.12 13.48
C LYS A 2 -9.22 15.07 13.31
N VAL A 3 -9.46 16.37 13.23
CA VAL A 3 -8.40 17.39 13.12
C VAL A 3 -7.51 17.39 14.36
N LEU A 4 -8.10 17.38 15.55
CA LEU A 4 -7.32 17.36 16.79
C LEU A 4 -6.43 16.10 16.89
N ASN A 5 -6.97 14.94 16.53
CA ASN A 5 -6.18 13.70 16.54
C ASN A 5 -4.99 13.76 15.55
N THR A 6 -5.18 14.40 14.40
CA THR A 6 -4.09 14.59 13.43
C THR A 6 -3.02 15.53 14.00
N LEU A 7 -3.40 16.64 14.64
CA LEU A 7 -2.45 17.56 15.26
C LEU A 7 -1.66 16.89 16.38
N VAL A 8 -2.33 16.16 17.27
CA VAL A 8 -1.65 15.39 18.34
C VAL A 8 -0.69 14.36 17.76
N ALA A 9 -1.06 13.71 16.66
CA ALA A 9 -0.17 12.75 16.00
C ALA A 9 1.06 13.44 15.37
N ILE A 10 0.90 14.64 14.81
CA ILE A 10 2.02 15.43 14.27
C ILE A 10 2.97 15.86 15.40
N ASP A 11 2.46 16.40 16.49
CA ASP A 11 3.27 16.80 17.64
C ASP A 11 4.08 15.63 18.20
N LEU A 12 3.41 14.47 18.36
CA LEU A 12 4.08 13.25 18.82
C LEU A 12 5.11 12.73 17.79
N ALA A 13 4.82 12.86 16.49
CA ALA A 13 5.78 12.49 15.44
C ALA A 13 7.04 13.37 15.48
N ILE A 14 6.89 14.68 15.80
CA ILE A 14 8.01 15.60 15.97
C ILE A 14 8.88 15.16 17.16
N GLU A 15 8.27 14.82 18.30
CA GLU A 15 8.99 14.27 19.45
C GLU A 15 9.75 12.99 19.09
N TYR A 16 9.14 12.11 18.25
CA TYR A 16 9.75 10.84 17.85
C TYR A 16 10.94 11.02 16.91
N LEU A 17 11.14 12.17 16.27
CA LEU A 17 12.33 12.46 15.47
C LEU A 17 13.64 12.48 16.29
N GLU A 18 13.55 12.65 17.61
CA GLU A 18 14.71 12.60 18.51
C GLU A 18 15.22 11.16 18.75
N PHE A 19 14.41 10.15 18.41
CA PHE A 19 14.75 8.74 18.62
C PHE A 19 15.23 8.10 17.33
N GLU A 20 16.32 7.35 17.41
CA GLU A 20 16.81 6.56 16.27
C GLU A 20 15.79 5.52 15.80
N ARG A 21 15.05 4.94 16.74
CA ARG A 21 14.03 3.90 16.50
C ARG A 21 12.88 4.03 17.47
N ILE A 22 11.70 3.70 16.99
CA ILE A 22 10.51 3.52 17.81
C ILE A 22 10.00 2.08 17.65
N TYR A 23 9.35 1.56 18.69
CA TYR A 23 8.80 0.21 18.71
C TYR A 23 7.32 0.27 19.08
N PHE A 24 6.52 -0.54 18.41
CA PHE A 24 5.10 -0.66 18.70
C PHE A 24 4.85 -1.87 19.58
N ALA A 25 4.30 -1.66 20.78
CA ALA A 25 3.78 -2.74 21.58
C ALA A 25 2.56 -3.34 20.87
N ILE A 26 2.53 -4.66 20.73
CA ILE A 26 1.46 -5.39 20.05
C ILE A 26 0.82 -6.42 20.98
N PHE A 27 -0.45 -6.72 20.75
CA PHE A 27 -1.16 -7.82 21.41
C PHE A 27 -1.98 -8.61 20.39
N ALA A 28 -2.26 -9.86 20.72
CA ALA A 28 -3.17 -10.71 19.93
C ALA A 28 -4.57 -10.69 20.56
N ASP A 29 -5.59 -10.49 19.74
CA ASP A 29 -6.98 -10.64 20.16
C ASP A 29 -7.37 -12.15 20.23
N LYS A 30 -8.57 -12.42 20.73
CA LYS A 30 -9.11 -13.79 20.83
C LYS A 30 -9.28 -14.51 19.49
N ARG A 31 -9.20 -13.79 18.36
CA ARG A 31 -9.28 -14.33 17.00
C ARG A 31 -7.90 -14.55 16.39
N GLY A 32 -6.81 -14.30 17.15
CA GLY A 32 -5.43 -14.40 16.69
C GLY A 32 -4.97 -13.23 15.81
N ARG A 33 -5.69 -12.11 15.79
CA ARG A 33 -5.27 -10.91 15.07
C ARG A 33 -4.36 -10.07 15.94
N LEU A 34 -3.31 -9.51 15.33
CA LEU A 34 -2.36 -8.64 16.00
C LEU A 34 -2.79 -7.17 15.89
N TYR A 35 -2.76 -6.48 17.02
CA TYR A 35 -3.08 -5.06 17.12
C TYR A 35 -1.99 -4.30 17.85
N CYS A 36 -1.77 -3.05 17.45
CA CYS A 36 -0.97 -2.12 18.24
C CYS A 36 -1.71 -1.71 19.51
N MET A 37 -1.01 -1.63 20.63
CA MET A 37 -1.58 -1.14 21.89
C MET A 37 -1.78 0.38 21.89
N GLY A 38 -0.97 1.12 21.11
CA GLY A 38 -1.11 2.56 20.93
C GLY A 38 -2.28 2.92 19.99
N THR A 39 -2.80 4.14 20.13
CA THR A 39 -3.94 4.63 19.33
C THR A 39 -3.61 5.84 18.48
N THR A 40 -2.50 6.53 18.73
CA THR A 40 -2.16 7.81 18.08
C THR A 40 -1.31 7.58 16.84
N ILE A 41 -0.08 7.07 16.99
CA ILE A 41 0.80 6.75 15.87
C ILE A 41 1.01 5.25 15.86
N THR A 42 0.44 4.58 14.86
CA THR A 42 0.67 3.16 14.60
C THR A 42 0.51 2.86 13.11
N TYR A 43 1.05 1.75 12.66
CA TYR A 43 0.88 1.29 11.26
C TYR A 43 -0.55 0.79 10.97
N GLN A 44 -1.46 0.77 11.95
CA GLN A 44 -2.87 0.38 11.81
C GLN A 44 -3.83 1.59 11.84
N THR A 45 -3.31 2.80 11.94
CA THR A 45 -4.11 4.03 11.96
C THR A 45 -4.46 4.52 10.55
N ASP A 46 -5.12 5.68 10.48
CA ASP A 46 -5.45 6.38 9.23
C ASP A 46 -4.21 6.58 8.35
N GLN A 47 -4.39 6.56 7.03
CA GLN A 47 -3.31 6.69 6.04
C GLN A 47 -2.43 7.94 6.26
N LYS A 48 -2.99 9.05 6.76
CA LYS A 48 -2.24 10.28 7.01
C LYS A 48 -1.18 10.10 8.10
N ILE A 49 -1.56 9.38 9.14
CA ILE A 49 -0.67 9.11 10.27
C ILE A 49 0.31 7.98 9.90
N LYS A 50 -0.19 6.95 9.23
CA LYS A 50 0.61 5.83 8.77
C LYS A 50 1.74 6.25 7.81
N SER A 51 1.51 7.29 6.98
CA SER A 51 2.53 7.83 6.08
C SER A 51 3.70 8.53 6.80
N LEU A 52 3.57 8.85 8.09
CA LEU A 52 4.67 9.39 8.90
C LEU A 52 5.66 8.31 9.37
N ILE A 53 5.31 7.03 9.22
CA ILE A 53 6.13 5.91 9.71
C ILE A 53 7.00 5.40 8.57
N THR A 54 8.28 5.18 8.85
CA THR A 54 9.22 4.51 7.93
C THR A 54 9.89 3.34 8.66
N PHE A 55 10.44 2.38 7.91
CA PHE A 55 11.26 1.35 8.53
C PHE A 55 12.56 1.95 9.08
N ALA A 56 12.99 1.51 10.28
CA ALA A 56 14.26 1.93 10.86
C ALA A 56 15.46 1.44 10.04
N ASN A 57 15.35 0.26 9.44
CA ASN A 57 16.35 -0.27 8.53
C ASN A 57 15.92 0.04 7.09
N SER A 58 16.87 0.43 6.26
CA SER A 58 16.70 0.62 4.83
C SER A 58 17.38 -0.51 4.05
N GLU A 59 16.85 -0.80 2.86
CA GLU A 59 17.42 -1.79 1.95
C GLU A 59 17.80 -1.13 0.62
N PRO A 60 18.97 -1.47 0.03
CA PRO A 60 19.36 -0.93 -1.26
C PRO A 60 18.45 -1.45 -2.37
N LEU A 61 17.86 -0.54 -3.13
CA LEU A 61 17.00 -0.91 -4.26
C LEU A 61 17.85 -1.44 -5.43
N ASN A 62 17.49 -2.63 -5.88
CA ASN A 62 17.90 -3.20 -7.16
C ASN A 62 16.82 -2.97 -8.22
N GLU A 63 16.97 -3.51 -9.42
CA GLU A 63 15.98 -3.38 -10.51
C GLU A 63 14.60 -3.92 -10.11
N VAL A 64 14.54 -4.99 -9.33
CA VAL A 64 13.28 -5.56 -8.83
C VAL A 64 12.63 -4.63 -7.82
N GLY A 65 13.41 -4.05 -6.90
CA GLY A 65 12.93 -3.07 -5.93
C GLY A 65 12.43 -1.78 -6.61
N LYS A 66 13.14 -1.30 -7.64
CA LYS A 66 12.68 -0.20 -8.48
C LYS A 66 11.34 -0.52 -9.14
N TYR A 67 11.22 -1.71 -9.75
CA TYR A 67 9.97 -2.15 -10.38
C TYR A 67 8.79 -2.07 -9.40
N TRP A 68 8.95 -2.60 -8.20
CA TRP A 68 7.89 -2.59 -7.20
C TRP A 68 7.61 -1.20 -6.60
N LEU A 69 8.60 -0.33 -6.51
CA LEU A 69 8.39 1.07 -6.10
C LEU A 69 7.52 1.81 -7.14
N TYR A 70 7.75 1.57 -8.44
CA TYR A 70 6.92 2.14 -9.51
C TYR A 70 5.49 1.60 -9.49
N VAL A 71 5.32 0.29 -9.30
CA VAL A 71 4.00 -0.32 -9.12
C VAL A 71 3.29 0.26 -7.89
N HIS A 72 4.01 0.46 -6.79
CA HIS A 72 3.45 1.04 -5.57
C HIS A 72 3.00 2.50 -5.77
N ALA A 73 3.74 3.29 -6.52
CA ALA A 73 3.34 4.67 -6.87
C ALA A 73 2.02 4.68 -7.66
N SER A 74 1.87 3.81 -8.66
CA SER A 74 0.62 3.63 -9.40
C SER A 74 -0.54 3.22 -8.49
N ASN A 75 -0.31 2.28 -7.56
CA ASN A 75 -1.32 1.82 -6.60
C ASN A 75 -1.79 2.94 -5.66
N THR A 76 -0.86 3.74 -5.14
CA THR A 76 -1.19 4.83 -4.21
C THR A 76 -1.82 6.02 -4.93
N TRP A 77 -1.54 6.19 -6.22
CA TRP A 77 -2.25 7.12 -7.08
C TRP A 77 -3.72 6.72 -7.29
N GLY A 78 -4.03 5.43 -7.33
CA GLY A 78 -5.37 4.87 -7.57
C GLY A 78 -5.50 4.09 -8.88
N ASN A 79 -4.40 3.89 -9.62
CA ASN A 79 -4.38 3.05 -10.83
C ASN A 79 -3.98 1.62 -10.46
N ASP A 80 -4.82 0.94 -9.67
CA ASP A 80 -4.54 -0.36 -9.05
C ASP A 80 -5.38 -1.53 -9.63
N LYS A 81 -6.14 -1.30 -10.71
CA LYS A 81 -7.01 -2.30 -11.35
C LYS A 81 -6.45 -2.89 -12.64
N VAL A 82 -5.32 -2.37 -13.09
CA VAL A 82 -4.64 -2.83 -14.31
C VAL A 82 -3.50 -3.79 -13.98
N SER A 83 -2.88 -4.41 -15.00
CA SER A 83 -1.75 -5.31 -14.83
C SER A 83 -0.54 -4.62 -14.18
N TYR A 84 0.35 -5.39 -13.57
CA TYR A 84 1.56 -4.83 -12.95
C TYR A 84 2.47 -4.11 -13.95
N GLY A 85 2.55 -4.61 -15.19
CA GLY A 85 3.32 -3.96 -16.26
C GLY A 85 2.75 -2.59 -16.65
N GLU A 86 1.43 -2.47 -16.73
CA GLU A 86 0.75 -1.20 -16.99
C GLU A 86 0.92 -0.21 -15.84
N ARG A 87 0.89 -0.67 -14.59
CA ARG A 87 1.17 0.16 -13.41
C ARG A 87 2.59 0.70 -13.44
N TYR A 88 3.56 -0.15 -13.75
CA TYR A 88 4.97 0.25 -13.91
C TYR A 88 5.08 1.35 -14.96
N LYS A 89 4.55 1.09 -16.17
CA LYS A 89 4.59 2.04 -17.29
C LYS A 89 3.89 3.35 -16.96
N PHE A 90 2.73 3.30 -16.32
CA PHE A 90 2.03 4.51 -15.87
C PHE A 90 2.90 5.41 -15.00
N THR A 91 3.63 4.84 -14.05
CA THR A 91 4.56 5.60 -13.21
C THR A 91 5.77 6.08 -14.00
N GLU A 92 6.30 5.27 -14.91
CA GLU A 92 7.42 5.63 -15.77
C GLU A 92 7.07 6.84 -16.65
N ASP A 93 5.91 6.80 -17.30
CA ASP A 93 5.41 7.89 -18.17
C ASP A 93 5.14 9.20 -17.39
N LYS A 94 4.82 9.11 -16.10
CA LYS A 94 4.51 10.25 -15.22
C LYS A 94 5.62 10.57 -14.22
N LEU A 95 6.80 10.00 -14.37
CA LEU A 95 7.85 10.10 -13.37
C LEU A 95 8.24 11.55 -13.04
N ASP A 96 8.40 12.40 -14.05
CA ASP A 96 8.78 13.79 -13.86
C ASP A 96 7.66 14.60 -13.20
N GLU A 97 6.40 14.32 -13.53
CA GLU A 97 5.23 14.89 -12.87
C GLU A 97 5.23 14.51 -11.37
N PHE A 98 5.40 13.24 -11.04
CA PHE A 98 5.41 12.74 -9.66
C PHE A 98 6.58 13.29 -8.84
N ILE A 99 7.75 13.46 -9.46
CA ILE A 99 8.89 14.09 -8.81
C ILE A 99 8.62 15.57 -8.54
N SER A 100 7.93 16.28 -9.44
CA SER A 100 7.57 17.69 -9.23
C SER A 100 6.70 17.91 -7.99
N TYR A 101 5.87 16.93 -7.62
CA TYR A 101 5.10 16.99 -6.37
C TYR A 101 5.99 16.91 -5.12
N ALA A 102 7.08 16.13 -5.20
CA ALA A 102 8.05 16.03 -4.12
C ALA A 102 9.03 17.21 -4.06
N ASP A 103 9.17 17.98 -5.15
CA ASP A 103 10.02 19.18 -5.17
C ASP A 103 9.38 20.36 -4.44
N ALA A 104 8.08 20.55 -4.61
CA ALA A 104 7.35 21.68 -4.05
C ALA A 104 5.93 21.25 -3.58
N PRO A 105 5.81 20.40 -2.55
CA PRO A 105 4.55 19.76 -2.19
C PRO A 105 3.47 20.72 -1.68
N LEU A 106 3.85 21.90 -1.21
CA LEU A 106 2.91 22.93 -0.76
C LEU A 106 2.39 23.80 -1.90
N ASP A 107 3.18 23.98 -2.95
CA ASP A 107 2.83 24.79 -4.12
C ASP A 107 2.19 23.92 -5.21
N ASN A 108 2.80 22.77 -5.52
CA ASN A 108 2.28 21.80 -6.47
C ASN A 108 1.47 20.71 -5.75
N LYS A 109 0.18 20.94 -5.59
CA LYS A 109 -0.74 20.09 -4.83
C LYS A 109 -1.40 18.98 -5.64
N GLY A 110 -0.90 18.67 -6.84
CA GLY A 110 -1.46 17.62 -7.71
C GLY A 110 -1.53 16.23 -7.02
N TRP A 111 -0.62 15.95 -6.10
CA TRP A 111 -0.64 14.74 -5.30
C TRP A 111 -1.91 14.53 -4.45
N ASN A 112 -2.66 15.59 -4.13
CA ASN A 112 -3.93 15.51 -3.39
C ASN A 112 -5.04 14.78 -4.17
N PHE A 113 -4.92 14.64 -5.48
CA PHE A 113 -5.87 13.90 -6.31
C PHE A 113 -5.64 12.39 -6.29
N ALA A 114 -4.55 11.92 -5.71
CA ALA A 114 -4.29 10.50 -5.52
C ALA A 114 -5.33 9.86 -4.58
N ASP A 115 -5.60 8.57 -4.75
CA ASP A 115 -6.48 7.80 -3.86
C ASP A 115 -5.96 7.78 -2.42
N LYS A 116 -4.62 7.71 -2.26
CA LYS A 116 -3.92 7.76 -0.97
C LYS A 116 -2.91 8.91 -0.94
N PRO A 117 -3.37 10.19 -0.80
CA PRO A 117 -2.54 11.34 -1.07
C PRO A 117 -1.23 11.39 -0.29
N MET A 118 -1.25 11.14 1.02
CA MET A 118 -0.06 11.23 1.87
C MET A 118 0.93 10.07 1.62
N GLU A 119 0.42 8.85 1.44
CA GLU A 119 1.26 7.70 1.08
C GLU A 119 1.87 7.89 -0.32
N PHE A 120 1.09 8.46 -1.26
CA PHE A 120 1.58 8.78 -2.59
C PHE A 120 2.66 9.85 -2.57
N LEU A 121 2.47 10.95 -1.82
CA LEU A 121 3.48 12.01 -1.69
C LEU A 121 4.79 11.44 -1.10
N ASN A 122 4.69 10.60 -0.07
CA ASN A 122 5.86 9.92 0.48
C ASN A 122 6.56 9.06 -0.59
N THR A 123 5.77 8.32 -1.39
CA THR A 123 6.31 7.55 -2.53
C THR A 123 6.99 8.45 -3.57
N CYS A 124 6.44 9.63 -3.88
CA CYS A 124 7.07 10.60 -4.78
C CYS A 124 8.44 11.09 -4.25
N MET A 125 8.57 11.28 -2.94
CA MET A 125 9.86 11.61 -2.32
C MET A 125 10.89 10.49 -2.52
N HIS A 126 10.49 9.24 -2.42
CA HIS A 126 11.36 8.08 -2.69
C HIS A 126 11.70 7.95 -4.18
N LEU A 127 10.76 8.21 -5.10
CA LEU A 127 11.03 8.25 -6.54
C LEU A 127 12.05 9.34 -6.90
N LYS A 128 11.92 10.53 -6.31
CA LYS A 128 12.89 11.64 -6.46
C LYS A 128 14.29 11.22 -6.00
N ARG A 129 14.39 10.58 -4.84
CA ARG A 129 15.67 10.10 -4.31
C ARG A 129 16.25 9.01 -5.20
N LEU A 130 15.46 8.04 -5.65
CA LEU A 130 15.90 7.02 -6.59
C LEU A 130 16.42 7.62 -7.90
N LYS A 131 15.75 8.63 -8.46
CA LYS A 131 16.20 9.32 -9.68
C LYS A 131 17.53 10.03 -9.45
N LYS A 132 17.74 10.63 -8.28
CA LYS A 132 18.96 11.37 -7.94
C LYS A 132 20.15 10.46 -7.62
N GLU A 133 19.91 9.41 -6.84
CA GLU A 133 20.96 8.54 -6.28
C GLU A 133 21.23 7.30 -7.16
N GLY A 134 20.27 6.92 -8.00
CA GLY A 134 20.34 5.73 -8.85
C GLY A 134 20.03 4.42 -8.10
N LEU A 135 20.33 3.30 -8.77
CA LEU A 135 20.23 1.98 -8.15
C LEU A 135 21.23 1.86 -6.99
N GLY A 136 20.81 1.13 -5.95
CA GLY A 136 21.54 1.09 -4.68
C GLY A 136 21.07 2.14 -3.67
N TYR A 137 20.15 3.06 -4.07
CA TYR A 137 19.47 3.95 -3.14
C TYR A 137 18.84 3.14 -2.01
N SER A 138 19.12 3.50 -0.76
CA SER A 138 18.58 2.82 0.42
C SER A 138 17.16 3.30 0.71
N CYS A 139 16.19 2.41 0.50
CA CYS A 139 14.77 2.66 0.66
C CYS A 139 14.25 2.06 1.97
N ASN A 140 13.47 2.83 2.72
CA ASN A 140 12.81 2.43 3.95
C ASN A 140 11.30 2.68 3.94
N LEU A 141 10.72 2.81 2.74
CA LEU A 141 9.29 3.04 2.55
C LEU A 141 8.47 1.80 2.95
N PRO A 142 7.54 1.90 3.91
CA PRO A 142 6.62 0.82 4.20
C PRO A 142 5.58 0.67 3.09
N VAL A 143 5.37 -0.56 2.65
CA VAL A 143 4.31 -0.92 1.70
C VAL A 143 3.28 -1.79 2.42
N SER A 144 2.04 -1.32 2.49
CA SER A 144 0.95 -2.11 3.06
C SER A 144 0.37 -3.04 2.00
N MET A 145 0.30 -4.33 2.33
CA MET A 145 -0.34 -5.34 1.50
C MET A 145 -1.55 -5.93 2.24
N ASP A 146 -2.59 -6.22 1.49
CA ASP A 146 -3.80 -6.85 2.00
C ASP A 146 -4.06 -8.17 1.28
N ALA A 147 -4.74 -9.10 1.95
CA ALA A 147 -5.07 -10.40 1.41
C ALA A 147 -6.46 -10.38 0.76
N THR A 148 -6.58 -10.93 -0.43
CA THR A 148 -7.87 -11.15 -1.09
C THR A 148 -8.59 -12.31 -0.41
N CYS A 149 -9.44 -12.04 0.59
CA CYS A 149 -10.25 -13.06 1.27
C CYS A 149 -9.42 -14.19 1.90
N SER A 150 -8.63 -13.86 2.94
CA SER A 150 -7.66 -14.77 3.59
C SER A 150 -8.23 -16.13 3.99
N GLY A 151 -9.50 -16.21 4.42
CA GLY A 151 -10.17 -17.47 4.75
C GLY A 151 -10.25 -18.42 3.55
N LEU A 152 -10.66 -17.91 2.39
CA LEU A 152 -10.72 -18.71 1.15
C LEU A 152 -9.33 -19.02 0.61
N GLN A 153 -8.34 -18.16 0.82
CA GLN A 153 -6.94 -18.47 0.49
C GLN A 153 -6.46 -19.70 1.23
N VAL A 154 -6.60 -19.71 2.56
CA VAL A 154 -6.20 -20.85 3.39
C VAL A 154 -7.00 -22.11 3.02
N LEU A 155 -8.30 -21.99 2.84
CA LEU A 155 -9.17 -23.12 2.46
C LEU A 155 -8.74 -23.71 1.10
N SER A 156 -8.50 -22.87 0.10
CA SER A 156 -8.08 -23.34 -1.22
C SER A 156 -6.75 -24.10 -1.19
N ILE A 157 -5.82 -23.70 -0.34
CA ILE A 157 -4.54 -24.40 -0.14
C ILE A 157 -4.77 -25.77 0.53
N LEU A 158 -5.56 -25.80 1.60
CA LEU A 158 -5.83 -27.02 2.35
C LEU A 158 -6.58 -28.06 1.50
N MET A 159 -7.53 -27.61 0.68
CA MET A 159 -8.32 -28.46 -0.22
C MET A 159 -7.62 -28.73 -1.55
N ARG A 160 -6.51 -28.08 -1.85
CA ARG A 160 -5.81 -28.13 -3.15
C ARG A 160 -6.73 -27.75 -4.30
N ASP A 161 -7.65 -26.79 -4.07
CA ASP A 161 -8.57 -26.28 -5.08
C ASP A 161 -7.92 -25.14 -5.88
N GLU A 162 -7.35 -25.49 -7.03
CA GLU A 162 -6.69 -24.52 -7.93
C GLU A 162 -7.65 -23.44 -8.44
N ASN A 163 -8.92 -23.77 -8.67
CA ASN A 163 -9.89 -22.83 -9.22
C ASN A 163 -10.18 -21.70 -8.21
N THR A 164 -10.41 -22.05 -6.96
CA THR A 164 -10.54 -21.05 -5.89
C THR A 164 -9.23 -20.34 -5.63
N ALA A 165 -8.09 -21.06 -5.62
CA ALA A 165 -6.78 -20.47 -5.39
C ALA A 165 -6.41 -19.37 -6.42
N ARG A 166 -6.78 -19.54 -7.69
CA ARG A 166 -6.64 -18.50 -8.72
C ARG A 166 -7.48 -17.27 -8.40
N LYS A 167 -8.75 -17.44 -8.08
CA LYS A 167 -9.71 -16.36 -7.83
C LYS A 167 -9.40 -15.53 -6.58
N VAL A 168 -8.65 -16.10 -5.65
CA VAL A 168 -8.21 -15.43 -4.41
C VAL A 168 -6.73 -15.03 -4.41
N ASN A 169 -6.10 -14.99 -5.58
CA ASN A 169 -4.71 -14.55 -5.78
C ASN A 169 -3.66 -15.36 -4.98
N VAL A 170 -3.89 -16.65 -4.77
CA VAL A 170 -2.89 -17.59 -4.22
C VAL A 170 -1.96 -18.09 -5.32
N LEU A 171 -2.49 -18.31 -6.52
CA LEU A 171 -1.68 -18.68 -7.68
C LEU A 171 -1.32 -17.43 -8.50
N PRO A 172 -0.11 -17.38 -9.08
CA PRO A 172 0.31 -16.27 -9.91
C PRO A 172 -0.66 -16.02 -11.09
N SER A 173 -0.95 -14.76 -11.36
CA SER A 173 -1.71 -14.31 -12.53
C SER A 173 -1.12 -12.99 -13.03
N THR A 174 -1.37 -12.64 -14.30
CA THR A 174 -0.96 -11.37 -14.89
C THR A 174 -1.74 -10.18 -14.34
N GLU A 175 -2.96 -10.45 -13.88
CA GLU A 175 -3.88 -9.44 -13.33
C GLU A 175 -4.43 -9.90 -11.98
N PRO A 176 -4.66 -8.97 -11.04
CA PRO A 176 -5.33 -9.29 -9.79
C PRO A 176 -6.72 -9.86 -10.06
N GLN A 177 -7.06 -10.96 -9.40
CA GLN A 177 -8.38 -11.59 -9.50
C GLN A 177 -9.31 -11.08 -8.39
N ASP A 178 -10.60 -11.00 -8.69
CA ASP A 178 -11.63 -10.57 -7.74
C ASP A 178 -12.66 -11.69 -7.52
N ILE A 179 -12.56 -12.36 -6.39
CA ILE A 179 -13.47 -13.42 -6.00
C ILE A 179 -14.91 -12.89 -5.77
N TYR A 180 -15.06 -11.64 -5.34
CA TYR A 180 -16.37 -11.07 -5.06
C TYR A 180 -17.16 -10.86 -6.35
N SER A 181 -16.54 -10.34 -7.40
CA SER A 181 -17.14 -10.25 -8.74
C SER A 181 -17.48 -11.63 -9.30
N ALA A 182 -16.58 -12.60 -9.15
CA ALA A 182 -16.84 -13.98 -9.61
C ALA A 182 -18.03 -14.64 -8.88
N VAL A 183 -18.25 -14.34 -7.60
CA VAL A 183 -19.42 -14.80 -6.84
C VAL A 183 -20.67 -14.06 -7.29
N ALA A 184 -20.61 -12.74 -7.46
CA ALA A 184 -21.74 -11.92 -7.89
C ALA A 184 -22.28 -12.36 -9.26
N GLU A 185 -21.41 -12.66 -10.22
CA GLU A 185 -21.81 -13.19 -11.53
C GLU A 185 -22.57 -14.53 -11.42
N LYS A 186 -22.06 -15.46 -10.58
CA LYS A 186 -22.74 -16.75 -10.35
C LYS A 186 -24.12 -16.58 -9.73
N VAL A 187 -24.23 -15.70 -8.73
CA VAL A 187 -25.51 -15.41 -8.07
C VAL A 187 -26.49 -14.81 -9.07
N LYS A 188 -26.04 -13.83 -9.88
CA LYS A 188 -26.86 -13.21 -10.91
C LYS A 188 -27.38 -14.23 -11.91
N ALA A 189 -26.53 -15.08 -12.45
CA ALA A 189 -26.92 -16.14 -13.39
C ALA A 189 -27.94 -17.12 -12.78
N GLU A 190 -27.79 -17.48 -11.48
CA GLU A 190 -28.73 -18.37 -10.81
C GLU A 190 -30.08 -17.70 -10.55
N VAL A 191 -30.12 -16.42 -10.25
CA VAL A 191 -31.36 -15.65 -10.10
C VAL A 191 -32.09 -15.55 -11.44
N GLU A 192 -31.39 -15.21 -12.51
CA GLU A 192 -31.97 -15.13 -13.87
C GLU A 192 -32.50 -16.47 -14.36
N ARG A 193 -31.87 -17.58 -13.96
CA ARG A 193 -32.36 -18.95 -14.28
C ARG A 193 -33.66 -19.32 -13.56
N LYS A 194 -33.92 -18.70 -12.39
CA LYS A 194 -35.10 -19.01 -11.55
C LYS A 194 -36.24 -18.02 -11.74
N ALA A 195 -36.01 -16.89 -12.40
CA ALA A 195 -37.03 -15.90 -12.75
C ALA A 195 -37.74 -16.29 -14.05
#